data_d069c5bec43001e72331ebfd8a7d38ad
#
_entry.id   d069c5bec43001e72331ebfd8a7d38ad
#
_cell.length_a   1.000
_cell.length_b   1.000
_cell.length_c   1.000
_cell.angle_alpha   90.00
_cell.angle_beta   90.00
_cell.angle_gamma   90.00
#
_symmetry.space_group_name_H-M   'P 1'
#
loop_
_entity.id
_entity.type
_entity.pdbx_description
1 polymer ?
#
loop_
_entity_poly.entity_id
_entity_poly.type
_entity_poly.pdbx_seq_one_letter_code
_entity_poly.pdbx_strand_id
1 'polypeptide(L)'
;MDTRAFGRRRFIRILAAAPGMALIPSTWAAAAGVATDDPAEQLHVWRGAALGADAMIQLHHPDASAAKRLIERSLAEVARLELVFSLYDERSSLRALNRSGTLADPPLELTAGAFDATVQPLWELYAAHFSNPNADPAGPSAAAITATLQPVGHAAVIVDADRIQYSRADMAVTLNGIAQGYITDRVVDLLRQAGIDRSLVDMGEIRAMGGRPLGGPWIVGLEDPAAPGHVAQRIALDNRAVATSGGHGTLLDPAGRFNHIFDPATGGTSWRYRAVSVVAATATTADALSTAFSLMPIEAARPLVRQLSLQAWFAMPDGSRQVLDGTA
;
A
#
# COMPACT_ATOMS: atom_id res chain seq x y z
N MET A 1 22.43 16.17 26.51
CA MET A 1 23.06 15.46 25.39
C MET A 1 21.99 15.14 24.40
N ASP A 2 22.05 15.80 23.29
CA ASP A 2 20.96 16.05 22.36
C ASP A 2 20.90 14.90 21.33
N THR A 3 19.91 14.03 21.45
CA THR A 3 19.65 12.96 20.47
C THR A 3 18.84 13.55 19.32
N ARG A 4 19.54 14.10 18.34
CA ARG A 4 18.93 14.56 17.10
C ARG A 4 18.27 13.40 16.37
N ALA A 5 16.95 13.46 16.32
CA ALA A 5 16.06 12.57 15.61
C ALA A 5 16.41 12.52 14.13
N PHE A 6 16.78 11.34 13.65
CA PHE A 6 16.80 10.98 12.24
C PHE A 6 15.42 11.20 11.62
N GLY A 7 15.40 11.77 10.42
CA GLY A 7 14.20 12.15 9.71
C GLY A 7 13.27 10.98 9.37
N ARG A 8 12.46 10.64 10.32
CA ARG A 8 11.41 9.62 10.26
C ARG A 8 10.12 10.25 9.73
N ARG A 9 10.05 10.57 8.46
CA ARG A 9 8.81 11.08 7.89
C ARG A 9 8.36 10.15 6.75
N ARG A 10 7.45 9.26 7.10
CA ARG A 10 6.29 8.66 6.42
C ARG A 10 5.99 7.20 6.77
N PHE A 11 6.96 6.36 7.20
CA PHE A 11 6.73 4.93 7.47
C PHE A 11 6.64 4.55 8.96
N ILE A 12 6.86 5.49 9.90
CA ILE A 12 6.90 5.18 11.35
C ILE A 12 5.62 5.60 12.07
N ARG A 13 4.55 5.99 11.39
CA ARG A 13 3.27 6.26 12.06
C ARG A 13 2.39 5.04 12.29
N ILE A 14 2.66 3.91 11.67
CA ILE A 14 2.07 2.62 12.09
C ILE A 14 2.60 2.18 13.47
N LEU A 15 3.68 2.78 13.96
CA LEU A 15 4.39 2.40 15.18
C LEU A 15 3.84 2.97 16.47
N ALA A 16 2.87 3.85 16.48
CA ALA A 16 2.50 4.57 17.70
C ALA A 16 1.00 4.69 17.95
N ALA A 17 0.24 3.64 17.70
CA ALA A 17 -1.00 3.46 18.42
C ALA A 17 -0.71 2.76 19.76
N ALA A 18 0.09 3.41 20.62
CA ALA A 18 0.01 3.16 22.05
C ALA A 18 -1.40 3.56 22.51
N PRO A 19 -2.08 2.78 23.35
CA PRO A 19 -3.38 3.17 23.88
C PRO A 19 -3.20 4.48 24.66
N GLY A 20 -3.69 5.60 24.12
CA GLY A 20 -3.62 6.91 24.76
C GLY A 20 -3.30 8.11 23.87
N MET A 21 -3.02 7.95 22.58
CA MET A 21 -2.88 9.12 21.72
C MET A 21 -4.25 9.59 21.22
N ALA A 22 -4.57 10.82 21.60
CA ALA A 22 -5.74 11.56 21.19
C ALA A 22 -5.91 11.48 19.68
N LEU A 23 -7.10 11.06 19.25
CA LEU A 23 -7.60 11.19 17.90
C LEU A 23 -7.28 12.61 17.41
N ILE A 24 -6.45 12.70 16.36
CA ILE A 24 -6.34 13.96 15.62
C ILE A 24 -7.77 14.29 15.20
N PRO A 25 -8.29 15.48 15.50
CA PRO A 25 -9.67 15.79 15.19
C PRO A 25 -9.86 15.64 13.68
N SER A 26 -10.66 14.65 13.28
CA SER A 26 -11.12 14.47 11.92
C SER A 26 -11.85 15.74 11.52
N THR A 27 -11.23 16.56 10.68
CA THR A 27 -11.89 17.76 10.18
C THR A 27 -12.93 17.34 9.15
N TRP A 28 -14.18 17.38 9.55
CA TRP A 28 -15.31 17.37 8.63
C TRP A 28 -15.26 18.69 7.83
N ALA A 29 -14.67 18.66 6.67
CA ALA A 29 -14.84 19.73 5.70
C ALA A 29 -16.01 19.31 4.80
N ALA A 30 -17.16 19.97 4.94
CA ALA A 30 -18.04 20.11 3.80
C ALA A 30 -17.20 20.83 2.75
N ALA A 31 -16.77 20.12 1.70
CA ALA A 31 -16.13 20.77 0.59
C ALA A 31 -17.16 21.80 0.07
N ALA A 32 -16.79 23.07 0.02
CA ALA A 32 -17.49 24.07 -0.74
C ALA A 32 -17.31 23.69 -2.24
N GLY A 33 -17.92 22.59 -2.63
CA GLY A 33 -18.14 22.21 -4.01
C GLY A 33 -19.24 23.11 -4.54
N VAL A 34 -19.21 23.40 -5.82
CA VAL A 34 -20.31 24.04 -6.55
C VAL A 34 -21.60 23.42 -6.05
N ALA A 35 -22.43 24.25 -5.40
CA ALA A 35 -23.72 23.81 -4.90
C ALA A 35 -24.53 23.35 -6.12
N THR A 36 -24.72 22.04 -6.24
CA THR A 36 -25.71 21.50 -7.18
C THR A 36 -27.03 21.49 -6.44
N ASP A 37 -28.09 21.94 -7.09
CA ASP A 37 -29.45 21.93 -6.53
C ASP A 37 -30.00 20.50 -6.36
N ASP A 38 -29.27 19.46 -6.79
CA ASP A 38 -29.64 18.07 -6.63
C ASP A 38 -29.06 17.48 -5.32
N PRO A 39 -29.90 17.17 -4.33
CA PRO A 39 -29.45 16.57 -3.07
C PRO A 39 -28.70 15.23 -3.26
N ALA A 40 -28.97 14.49 -4.34
CA ALA A 40 -28.30 13.22 -4.64
C ALA A 40 -26.82 13.43 -5.05
N GLU A 41 -26.43 14.65 -5.37
CA GLU A 41 -25.07 15.01 -5.75
C GLU A 41 -24.24 15.64 -4.61
N GLN A 42 -24.74 15.65 -3.38
CA GLN A 42 -24.02 16.22 -2.25
C GLN A 42 -22.75 15.40 -1.96
N LEU A 43 -21.58 16.05 -2.12
CA LEU A 43 -20.29 15.45 -1.85
C LEU A 43 -19.94 15.53 -0.36
N HIS A 44 -19.62 14.39 0.24
CA HIS A 44 -19.09 14.29 1.59
C HIS A 44 -17.63 13.85 1.54
N VAL A 45 -16.76 14.56 2.28
CA VAL A 45 -15.32 14.31 2.30
C VAL A 45 -14.86 14.11 3.73
N TRP A 46 -14.18 13.01 3.98
CA TRP A 46 -13.39 12.79 5.18
C TRP A 46 -11.89 12.79 4.81
N ARG A 47 -11.08 13.40 5.66
CA ARG A 47 -9.63 13.39 5.57
C ARG A 47 -9.05 13.07 6.93
N GLY A 48 -8.00 12.24 6.95
CA GLY A 48 -7.35 11.80 8.17
C GLY A 48 -6.10 10.99 7.88
N ALA A 49 -5.75 10.10 8.79
CA ALA A 49 -4.64 9.16 8.61
C ALA A 49 -5.17 7.73 8.81
N ALA A 50 -4.73 6.81 7.97
CA ALA A 50 -4.96 5.38 8.08
C ALA A 50 -3.70 4.66 7.59
N LEU A 51 -3.39 3.48 8.14
CA LEU A 51 -2.23 2.68 7.74
C LEU A 51 -0.90 3.45 7.76
N GLY A 52 -0.82 4.49 8.60
CA GLY A 52 0.37 5.34 8.72
C GLY A 52 0.57 6.36 7.59
N ALA A 53 -0.39 6.51 6.68
CA ALA A 53 -0.40 7.47 5.59
C ALA A 53 -1.59 8.43 5.67
N ASP A 54 -1.53 9.52 4.91
CA ASP A 54 -2.69 10.38 4.70
C ASP A 54 -3.78 9.59 3.98
N ALA A 55 -5.03 9.73 4.43
CA ALA A 55 -6.16 8.99 3.91
C ALA A 55 -7.36 9.90 3.64
N MET A 56 -8.20 9.52 2.67
CA MET A 56 -9.36 10.28 2.26
C MET A 56 -10.49 9.36 1.79
N ILE A 57 -11.72 9.70 2.19
CA ILE A 57 -12.94 9.13 1.63
C ILE A 57 -13.78 10.27 1.07
N GLN A 58 -14.11 10.20 -0.20
CA GLN A 58 -15.10 11.04 -0.86
C GLN A 58 -16.26 10.18 -1.32
N LEU A 59 -17.47 10.54 -0.97
CA LEU A 59 -18.67 9.85 -1.42
C LEU A 59 -19.83 10.83 -1.65
N HIS A 60 -20.74 10.46 -2.54
CA HIS A 60 -21.97 11.19 -2.81
C HIS A 60 -23.14 10.56 -2.08
N HIS A 61 -23.89 11.36 -1.32
CA HIS A 61 -25.07 10.92 -0.60
C HIS A 61 -26.00 12.10 -0.29
N PRO A 62 -27.35 11.97 -0.46
CA PRO A 62 -28.28 13.05 -0.17
C PRO A 62 -28.43 13.35 1.33
N ASP A 63 -28.17 12.38 2.21
CA ASP A 63 -28.26 12.51 3.67
C ASP A 63 -26.86 12.56 4.29
N ALA A 64 -26.49 13.72 4.83
CA ALA A 64 -25.21 13.94 5.49
C ALA A 64 -25.00 13.04 6.72
N SER A 65 -26.07 12.72 7.46
CA SER A 65 -25.96 11.85 8.63
C SER A 65 -25.70 10.39 8.21
N ALA A 66 -26.33 9.93 7.13
CA ALA A 66 -26.05 8.61 6.56
C ALA A 66 -24.62 8.53 5.99
N ALA A 67 -24.19 9.55 5.25
CA ALA A 67 -22.81 9.64 4.76
C ALA A 67 -21.80 9.55 5.91
N LYS A 68 -22.04 10.29 7.00
CA LYS A 68 -21.20 10.24 8.19
C LYS A 68 -21.11 8.83 8.78
N ARG A 69 -22.23 8.16 8.99
CA ARG A 69 -22.27 6.78 9.51
C ARG A 69 -21.53 5.80 8.61
N LEU A 70 -21.63 5.96 7.28
CA LEU A 70 -20.92 5.12 6.33
C LEU A 70 -19.38 5.31 6.43
N ILE A 71 -18.92 6.54 6.54
CA ILE A 71 -17.51 6.85 6.75
C ILE A 71 -17.03 6.26 8.09
N GLU A 72 -17.76 6.44 9.17
CA GLU A 72 -17.42 5.86 10.48
C GLU A 72 -17.33 4.33 10.44
N ARG A 73 -18.25 3.66 9.73
CA ARG A 73 -18.18 2.21 9.50
C ARG A 73 -16.96 1.81 8.67
N SER A 74 -16.62 2.58 7.64
CA SER A 74 -15.43 2.36 6.83
C SER A 74 -14.16 2.46 7.66
N LEU A 75 -14.06 3.47 8.54
CA LEU A 75 -12.90 3.64 9.42
C LEU A 75 -12.81 2.55 10.49
N ALA A 76 -13.93 2.05 10.99
CA ALA A 76 -13.95 0.90 11.90
C ALA A 76 -13.41 -0.37 11.21
N GLU A 77 -13.77 -0.58 9.95
CA GLU A 77 -13.23 -1.71 9.15
C GLU A 77 -11.73 -1.54 8.87
N VAL A 78 -11.26 -0.33 8.55
CA VAL A 78 -9.83 -0.04 8.41
C VAL A 78 -9.09 -0.40 9.70
N ALA A 79 -9.55 0.07 10.87
CA ALA A 79 -8.92 -0.23 12.15
C ALA A 79 -8.91 -1.74 12.47
N ARG A 80 -9.98 -2.47 12.12
CA ARG A 80 -10.03 -3.94 12.25
C ARG A 80 -8.96 -4.61 11.39
N LEU A 81 -8.81 -4.17 10.13
CA LEU A 81 -7.84 -4.75 9.20
C LEU A 81 -6.40 -4.38 9.54
N GLU A 82 -6.15 -3.19 10.10
CA GLU A 82 -4.86 -2.84 10.66
C GLU A 82 -4.40 -3.83 11.74
N LEU A 83 -5.32 -4.28 12.61
CA LEU A 83 -5.04 -5.32 13.60
C LEU A 83 -4.76 -6.69 12.97
N VAL A 84 -5.27 -6.97 11.78
CA VAL A 84 -4.95 -8.22 11.06
C VAL A 84 -3.54 -8.15 10.45
N PHE A 85 -3.21 -7.03 9.79
CA PHE A 85 -2.03 -6.92 8.91
C PHE A 85 -0.80 -6.27 9.55
N SER A 86 -0.90 -5.71 10.76
CA SER A 86 0.20 -4.98 11.38
C SER A 86 1.40 -5.90 11.66
N LEU A 87 2.60 -5.45 11.27
CA LEU A 87 3.87 -6.03 11.68
C LEU A 87 4.35 -5.50 13.06
N TYR A 88 3.69 -4.49 13.59
CA TYR A 88 4.13 -3.74 14.78
C TYR A 88 3.23 -3.95 16.00
N ASP A 89 1.96 -4.34 15.80
CA ASP A 89 1.06 -4.69 16.91
C ASP A 89 1.22 -6.17 17.26
N GLU A 90 1.70 -6.46 18.46
CA GLU A 90 1.91 -7.84 18.95
C GLU A 90 0.62 -8.70 18.98
N ARG A 91 -0.54 -8.03 18.97
CA ARG A 91 -1.85 -8.70 18.96
C ARG A 91 -2.32 -9.05 17.55
N SER A 92 -1.62 -8.60 16.50
CA SER A 92 -2.05 -8.81 15.13
C SER A 92 -1.94 -10.28 14.72
N SER A 93 -2.83 -10.68 13.80
CA SER A 93 -2.80 -12.03 13.22
C SER A 93 -1.50 -12.29 12.46
N LEU A 94 -0.98 -11.28 11.76
CA LEU A 94 0.27 -11.39 11.02
C LEU A 94 1.48 -11.59 11.95
N ARG A 95 1.54 -10.88 13.08
CA ARG A 95 2.60 -11.10 14.09
C ARG A 95 2.49 -12.46 14.74
N ALA A 96 1.27 -12.95 15.00
CA ALA A 96 1.06 -14.29 15.52
C ALA A 96 1.59 -15.34 14.53
N LEU A 97 1.26 -15.23 13.24
CA LEU A 97 1.77 -16.10 12.18
C LEU A 97 3.30 -16.07 12.11
N ASN A 98 3.92 -14.90 12.06
CA ASN A 98 5.38 -14.75 11.94
C ASN A 98 6.12 -15.30 13.16
N ARG A 99 5.50 -15.28 14.35
CA ARG A 99 6.12 -15.81 15.58
C ARG A 99 5.99 -17.32 15.72
N SER A 100 4.84 -17.88 15.36
CA SER A 100 4.52 -19.30 15.57
C SER A 100 4.72 -20.18 14.34
N GLY A 101 4.84 -19.58 13.14
CA GLY A 101 4.85 -20.28 11.87
C GLY A 101 3.49 -20.85 11.47
N THR A 102 2.45 -20.67 12.28
CA THR A 102 1.10 -21.19 12.02
C THR A 102 0.05 -20.20 12.54
N LEU A 103 -1.01 -20.01 11.77
CA LEU A 103 -2.20 -19.26 12.15
C LEU A 103 -3.42 -20.16 11.91
N ALA A 104 -4.14 -20.48 12.98
CA ALA A 104 -5.43 -21.16 12.89
C ALA A 104 -6.54 -20.15 12.59
N ASP A 105 -7.59 -20.59 11.91
CA ASP A 105 -8.75 -19.76 11.51
C ASP A 105 -8.32 -18.41 10.89
N PRO A 106 -7.48 -18.44 9.83
CA PRO A 106 -6.99 -17.21 9.22
C PRO A 106 -8.18 -16.46 8.63
N PRO A 107 -8.19 -15.11 8.72
CA PRO A 107 -9.10 -14.36 7.87
C PRO A 107 -8.77 -14.73 6.42
N LEU A 108 -9.75 -15.30 5.68
CA LEU A 108 -9.59 -15.78 4.28
C LEU A 108 -9.07 -14.71 3.31
N GLU A 109 -9.06 -13.50 3.75
CA GLU A 109 -8.60 -12.30 3.04
C GLU A 109 -7.08 -12.25 2.81
N LEU A 110 -6.28 -13.09 3.49
CA LEU A 110 -4.81 -13.09 3.41
C LEU A 110 -4.22 -13.79 2.17
N THR A 111 -5.02 -14.34 1.25
CA THR A 111 -4.57 -15.37 0.31
C THR A 111 -4.45 -14.96 -1.16
N ALA A 112 -4.48 -13.69 -1.53
CA ALA A 112 -4.30 -13.25 -2.92
C ALA A 112 -2.81 -13.11 -3.30
N GLY A 113 -2.06 -14.22 -3.30
CA GLY A 113 -0.62 -14.21 -3.58
C GLY A 113 -0.25 -13.90 -5.03
N ALA A 114 0.36 -12.72 -5.27
CA ALA A 114 0.96 -12.37 -6.56
C ALA A 114 2.35 -11.71 -6.46
N PHE A 115 2.92 -11.56 -5.26
CA PHE A 115 4.30 -11.14 -5.00
C PHE A 115 4.86 -11.95 -3.82
N ASP A 116 6.18 -11.95 -3.63
CA ASP A 116 6.74 -12.75 -2.54
C ASP A 116 6.65 -12.01 -1.21
N ALA A 117 5.62 -12.33 -0.45
CA ALA A 117 5.39 -11.77 0.88
C ALA A 117 6.44 -12.23 1.91
N THR A 118 7.24 -13.25 1.60
CA THR A 118 8.18 -13.85 2.56
C THR A 118 9.51 -13.11 2.69
N VAL A 119 9.62 -11.90 2.14
CA VAL A 119 10.81 -11.04 2.22
C VAL A 119 10.99 -10.35 3.57
N GLN A 120 10.10 -10.56 4.53
CA GLN A 120 10.18 -9.94 5.86
C GLN A 120 11.53 -10.18 6.58
N PRO A 121 12.14 -11.37 6.55
CA PRO A 121 13.47 -11.58 7.14
C PRO A 121 14.56 -10.70 6.52
N LEU A 122 14.49 -10.41 5.22
CA LEU A 122 15.44 -9.49 4.57
C LEU A 122 15.26 -8.07 5.11
N TRP A 123 14.00 -7.61 5.22
CA TRP A 123 13.73 -6.30 5.81
C TRP A 123 14.30 -6.19 7.23
N GLU A 124 14.10 -7.20 8.06
CA GLU A 124 14.60 -7.26 9.44
C GLU A 124 16.14 -7.25 9.49
N LEU A 125 16.80 -8.00 8.61
CA LEU A 125 18.26 -8.01 8.49
C LEU A 125 18.80 -6.61 8.22
N TYR A 126 18.26 -5.91 7.20
CA TYR A 126 18.75 -4.58 6.82
C TYR A 126 18.39 -3.53 7.87
N ALA A 127 17.19 -3.59 8.46
CA ALA A 127 16.77 -2.69 9.51
C ALA A 127 17.65 -2.85 10.77
N ALA A 128 17.96 -4.08 11.17
CA ALA A 128 18.86 -4.36 12.28
C ALA A 128 20.30 -3.90 11.98
N HIS A 129 20.79 -4.13 10.77
CA HIS A 129 22.12 -3.69 10.35
C HIS A 129 22.24 -2.17 10.48
N PHE A 130 21.37 -1.40 9.86
CA PHE A 130 21.43 0.07 9.84
C PHE A 130 20.92 0.74 11.14
N SER A 131 20.38 -0.02 12.09
CA SER A 131 20.13 0.49 13.44
C SER A 131 21.42 0.71 14.23
N ASN A 132 22.53 0.07 13.83
CA ASN A 132 23.83 0.30 14.44
C ASN A 132 24.49 1.55 13.80
N PRO A 133 24.84 2.58 14.59
CA PRO A 133 25.51 3.78 14.08
C PRO A 133 26.87 3.52 13.40
N ASN A 134 27.52 2.40 13.71
CA ASN A 134 28.80 1.98 13.16
C ASN A 134 28.66 0.87 12.10
N ALA A 135 27.46 0.68 11.56
CA ALA A 135 27.23 -0.32 10.52
C ALA A 135 28.09 -0.05 9.27
N ASP A 136 28.52 -1.13 8.63
CA ASP A 136 29.16 -1.00 7.32
C ASP A 136 28.18 -0.28 6.35
N PRO A 137 28.58 0.86 5.80
CA PRO A 137 27.74 1.55 4.84
C PRO A 137 27.47 0.74 3.57
N ALA A 138 28.24 -0.30 3.26
CA ALA A 138 27.99 -1.21 2.14
C ALA A 138 26.79 -2.15 2.36
N GLY A 139 26.21 -2.15 3.57
CA GLY A 139 25.08 -3.00 3.93
C GLY A 139 25.48 -4.31 4.61
N PRO A 140 24.52 -5.21 4.85
CA PRO A 140 24.80 -6.53 5.43
C PRO A 140 25.76 -7.34 4.59
N SER A 141 26.57 -8.21 5.23
CA SER A 141 27.49 -9.05 4.51
C SER A 141 26.79 -10.02 3.55
N ALA A 142 27.46 -10.39 2.45
CA ALA A 142 26.93 -11.36 1.49
C ALA A 142 26.55 -12.70 2.15
N ALA A 143 27.32 -13.13 3.16
CA ALA A 143 27.01 -14.35 3.93
C ALA A 143 25.71 -14.22 4.73
N ALA A 144 25.47 -13.05 5.37
CA ALA A 144 24.25 -12.77 6.09
C ALA A 144 23.03 -12.73 5.14
N ILE A 145 23.17 -12.07 3.98
CA ILE A 145 22.09 -12.03 2.96
C ILE A 145 21.79 -13.44 2.46
N THR A 146 22.81 -14.25 2.13
CA THR A 146 22.63 -15.63 1.66
C THR A 146 21.91 -16.50 2.71
N ALA A 147 22.29 -16.36 3.97
CA ALA A 147 21.62 -17.10 5.07
C ALA A 147 20.15 -16.68 5.21
N THR A 148 19.89 -15.36 5.12
CA THR A 148 18.52 -14.82 5.25
C THR A 148 17.63 -15.14 4.05
N LEU A 149 18.19 -15.44 2.90
CA LEU A 149 17.43 -15.89 1.72
C LEU A 149 16.89 -17.33 1.85
N GLN A 150 17.45 -18.16 2.75
CA GLN A 150 17.01 -19.56 2.89
C GLN A 150 15.52 -19.71 3.26
N PRO A 151 14.94 -18.93 4.19
CA PRO A 151 13.52 -18.97 4.49
C PRO A 151 12.63 -18.20 3.47
N VAL A 152 13.19 -17.44 2.52
CA VAL A 152 12.42 -16.69 1.53
C VAL A 152 11.90 -17.63 0.44
N GLY A 153 10.65 -17.47 0.04
CA GLY A 153 10.00 -18.23 -1.03
C GLY A 153 8.53 -18.54 -0.71
N HIS A 154 7.61 -17.85 -1.37
CA HIS A 154 6.15 -17.96 -1.13
C HIS A 154 5.61 -19.39 -1.29
N ALA A 155 6.22 -20.23 -2.12
CA ALA A 155 5.81 -21.64 -2.30
C ALA A 155 5.92 -22.48 -1.01
N ALA A 156 6.65 -21.97 -0.01
CA ALA A 156 6.76 -22.61 1.30
C ALA A 156 5.71 -22.13 2.32
N VAL A 157 4.82 -21.23 1.92
CA VAL A 157 3.64 -20.82 2.69
C VAL A 157 2.47 -21.70 2.26
N ILE A 158 2.01 -22.54 3.17
CA ILE A 158 0.86 -23.44 2.94
C ILE A 158 -0.38 -22.71 3.43
N VAL A 159 -1.39 -22.60 2.57
CA VAL A 159 -2.66 -21.95 2.87
C VAL A 159 -3.78 -22.95 2.67
N ASP A 160 -4.41 -23.35 3.76
CA ASP A 160 -5.60 -24.19 3.79
C ASP A 160 -6.83 -23.36 4.22
N ALA A 161 -8.00 -23.96 4.15
CA ALA A 161 -9.25 -23.29 4.53
C ALA A 161 -9.28 -22.86 6.01
N ASP A 162 -8.59 -23.60 6.88
CA ASP A 162 -8.60 -23.44 8.32
C ASP A 162 -7.27 -22.98 8.93
N ARG A 163 -6.20 -22.85 8.11
CA ARG A 163 -4.88 -22.43 8.60
C ARG A 163 -3.96 -21.90 7.52
N ILE A 164 -3.02 -21.05 7.95
CA ILE A 164 -1.81 -20.70 7.22
C ILE A 164 -0.62 -21.28 7.99
N GLN A 165 0.30 -21.92 7.30
CA GLN A 165 1.46 -22.55 7.92
C GLN A 165 2.72 -22.37 7.08
N TYR A 166 3.85 -22.12 7.73
CA TYR A 166 5.16 -22.13 7.10
C TYR A 166 5.74 -23.54 7.08
N SER A 167 6.23 -23.98 5.92
CA SER A 167 6.88 -25.29 5.77
C SER A 167 8.38 -25.26 6.07
N ARG A 168 8.96 -24.08 6.30
CA ARG A 168 10.36 -23.88 6.69
C ARG A 168 10.44 -23.09 7.98
N ALA A 169 11.49 -23.33 8.77
CA ALA A 169 11.80 -22.49 9.93
C ALA A 169 12.23 -21.10 9.51
N ASP A 170 12.12 -20.15 10.42
CA ASP A 170 12.57 -18.76 10.28
C ASP A 170 11.90 -17.97 9.14
N MET A 171 10.82 -18.49 8.55
CA MET A 171 9.98 -17.74 7.62
C MET A 171 9.21 -16.64 8.34
N ALA A 172 9.07 -15.53 7.68
CA ALA A 172 8.16 -14.46 8.07
C ALA A 172 7.61 -13.76 6.83
N VAL A 173 6.37 -13.27 6.91
CA VAL A 173 5.72 -12.57 5.81
C VAL A 173 5.46 -11.11 6.17
N THR A 174 5.45 -10.28 5.12
CA THR A 174 4.94 -8.92 5.14
C THR A 174 3.86 -8.77 4.08
N LEU A 175 2.83 -8.00 4.39
CA LEU A 175 1.77 -7.68 3.44
C LEU A 175 1.79 -6.19 3.03
N ASN A 176 2.86 -5.47 3.37
CA ASN A 176 2.96 -4.02 3.13
C ASN A 176 2.85 -3.61 1.66
N GLY A 177 3.14 -4.50 0.71
CA GLY A 177 2.99 -4.22 -0.72
C GLY A 177 1.63 -4.68 -1.31
N ILE A 178 0.62 -4.93 -0.46
CA ILE A 178 -0.73 -5.30 -0.91
C ILE A 178 -1.84 -4.89 0.09
N ALA A 179 -1.49 -4.65 1.35
CA ALA A 179 -2.48 -4.42 2.40
C ALA A 179 -3.23 -3.10 2.21
N GLN A 180 -2.56 -2.04 1.75
CA GLN A 180 -3.20 -0.75 1.51
C GLN A 180 -4.21 -0.85 0.37
N GLY A 181 -3.85 -1.50 -0.73
CA GLY A 181 -4.76 -1.78 -1.84
C GLY A 181 -5.95 -2.62 -1.41
N TYR A 182 -5.72 -3.69 -0.64
CA TYR A 182 -6.79 -4.53 -0.13
C TYR A 182 -7.76 -3.76 0.79
N ILE A 183 -7.26 -2.99 1.72
CA ILE A 183 -8.08 -2.19 2.65
C ILE A 183 -8.88 -1.14 1.87
N THR A 184 -8.28 -0.50 0.86
CA THR A 184 -8.97 0.43 -0.03
C THR A 184 -10.14 -0.25 -0.74
N ASP A 185 -9.93 -1.46 -1.26
CA ASP A 185 -10.98 -2.26 -1.90
C ASP A 185 -12.10 -2.61 -0.92
N ARG A 186 -11.77 -3.02 0.32
CA ARG A 186 -12.77 -3.34 1.34
C ARG A 186 -13.64 -2.14 1.71
N VAL A 187 -13.05 -0.95 1.80
CA VAL A 187 -13.81 0.29 2.03
C VAL A 187 -14.77 0.58 0.87
N VAL A 188 -14.30 0.49 -0.38
CA VAL A 188 -15.15 0.69 -1.56
C VAL A 188 -16.27 -0.34 -1.63
N ASP A 189 -15.99 -1.60 -1.32
CA ASP A 189 -17.00 -2.65 -1.31
C ASP A 189 -18.07 -2.43 -0.22
N LEU A 190 -17.66 -1.96 0.96
CA LEU A 190 -18.60 -1.57 2.03
C LEU A 190 -19.51 -0.43 1.58
N LEU A 191 -18.96 0.60 0.93
CA LEU A 191 -19.74 1.71 0.39
C LEU A 191 -20.70 1.24 -0.70
N ARG A 192 -20.24 0.38 -1.63
CA ARG A 192 -21.09 -0.19 -2.69
C ARG A 192 -22.24 -1.02 -2.13
N GLN A 193 -22.00 -1.88 -1.13
CA GLN A 193 -23.04 -2.67 -0.45
C GLN A 193 -24.06 -1.79 0.26
N ALA A 194 -23.68 -0.59 0.67
CA ALA A 194 -24.58 0.41 1.27
C ALA A 194 -25.34 1.26 0.23
N GLY A 195 -25.20 0.95 -1.08
CA GLY A 195 -25.90 1.65 -2.15
C GLY A 195 -25.20 2.91 -2.66
N ILE A 196 -23.95 3.16 -2.26
CA ILE A 196 -23.14 4.24 -2.84
C ILE A 196 -22.66 3.80 -4.23
N ASP A 197 -22.88 4.62 -5.23
CA ASP A 197 -22.48 4.40 -6.63
C ASP A 197 -21.33 5.31 -7.09
N ARG A 198 -21.00 6.36 -6.31
CA ARG A 198 -19.94 7.32 -6.63
C ARG A 198 -19.07 7.59 -5.41
N SER A 199 -17.81 7.19 -5.49
CA SER A 199 -16.81 7.46 -4.44
C SER A 199 -15.40 7.50 -4.99
N LEU A 200 -14.52 8.23 -4.29
CA LEU A 200 -13.07 8.15 -4.44
C LEU A 200 -12.49 7.88 -3.05
N VAL A 201 -11.84 6.74 -2.91
CA VAL A 201 -11.24 6.27 -1.65
C VAL A 201 -9.74 6.21 -1.83
N ASP A 202 -9.02 6.78 -0.88
CA ASP A 202 -7.56 6.76 -0.76
C ASP A 202 -7.22 6.30 0.67
N MET A 203 -6.65 5.11 0.80
CA MET A 203 -6.12 4.55 2.06
C MET A 203 -4.62 4.24 1.90
N GLY A 204 -3.89 5.11 1.19
CA GLY A 204 -2.53 4.90 0.71
C GLY A 204 -2.50 4.50 -0.76
N GLU A 205 -3.55 3.80 -1.23
CA GLU A 205 -3.82 3.51 -2.63
C GLU A 205 -5.21 4.02 -3.01
N ILE A 206 -5.40 4.40 -4.28
CA ILE A 206 -6.62 5.10 -4.71
C ILE A 206 -7.52 4.17 -5.51
N ARG A 207 -8.82 4.13 -5.15
CA ARG A 207 -9.87 3.47 -5.94
C ARG A 207 -11.04 4.41 -6.20
N ALA A 208 -11.41 4.52 -7.47
CA ALA A 208 -12.57 5.25 -7.94
C ALA A 208 -13.75 4.29 -8.18
N MET A 209 -14.94 4.72 -7.82
CA MET A 209 -16.22 4.10 -8.15
C MET A 209 -17.16 5.15 -8.74
N GLY A 210 -17.77 4.83 -9.90
CA GLY A 210 -18.55 5.80 -10.66
C GLY A 210 -17.76 7.02 -11.12
N GLY A 211 -18.45 8.04 -11.60
CA GLY A 211 -17.86 9.29 -12.05
C GLY A 211 -17.89 10.41 -11.03
N ARG A 212 -17.35 11.57 -11.43
CA ARG A 212 -17.44 12.82 -10.64
C ARG A 212 -18.88 13.37 -10.64
N PRO A 213 -19.24 14.25 -9.68
CA PRO A 213 -20.56 14.86 -9.58
C PRO A 213 -21.07 15.49 -10.88
N LEU A 214 -20.23 16.27 -11.53
CA LEU A 214 -20.56 17.00 -12.77
C LEU A 214 -20.30 16.19 -14.05
N GLY A 215 -20.18 14.85 -13.90
CA GLY A 215 -19.88 13.94 -14.99
C GLY A 215 -18.39 13.74 -15.26
N GLY A 216 -18.07 12.72 -16.04
CA GLY A 216 -16.71 12.32 -16.40
C GLY A 216 -15.97 11.54 -15.29
N PRO A 217 -14.77 11.04 -15.61
CA PRO A 217 -13.98 10.23 -14.69
C PRO A 217 -13.39 11.05 -13.54
N TRP A 218 -13.00 10.38 -12.46
CA TRP A 218 -12.15 10.95 -11.44
C TRP A 218 -10.76 11.23 -12.00
N ILE A 219 -10.17 12.38 -11.65
CA ILE A 219 -8.82 12.74 -12.09
C ILE A 219 -7.87 12.65 -10.90
N VAL A 220 -6.87 11.80 -11.03
CA VAL A 220 -5.84 11.57 -10.03
C VAL A 220 -4.48 12.03 -10.58
N GLY A 221 -3.68 12.66 -9.73
CA GLY A 221 -2.31 13.06 -10.06
C GLY A 221 -1.31 11.99 -9.65
N LEU A 222 -0.46 11.55 -10.57
CA LEU A 222 0.77 10.82 -10.23
C LEU A 222 1.85 11.83 -9.86
N GLU A 223 2.41 11.68 -8.67
CA GLU A 223 3.48 12.57 -8.19
C GLU A 223 4.79 12.33 -8.94
N ASP A 224 5.57 13.39 -9.12
CA ASP A 224 6.91 13.29 -9.67
C ASP A 224 7.89 12.84 -8.56
N PRO A 225 8.48 11.62 -8.64
CA PRO A 225 9.40 11.16 -7.62
C PRO A 225 10.70 11.99 -7.54
N ALA A 226 11.00 12.82 -8.56
CA ALA A 226 12.13 13.73 -8.56
C ALA A 226 11.78 15.11 -7.98
N ALA A 227 10.50 15.46 -7.89
CA ALA A 227 10.00 16.74 -7.40
C ALA A 227 8.75 16.54 -6.53
N PRO A 228 8.93 16.12 -5.26
CA PRO A 228 7.81 15.87 -4.34
C PRO A 228 6.85 17.05 -4.26
N GLY A 229 5.55 16.75 -4.30
CA GLY A 229 4.48 17.76 -4.35
C GLY A 229 4.12 18.24 -5.76
N HIS A 230 4.86 17.84 -6.81
CA HIS A 230 4.52 18.15 -8.19
C HIS A 230 3.83 16.95 -8.85
N VAL A 231 2.76 17.23 -9.59
CA VAL A 231 2.04 16.24 -10.40
C VAL A 231 2.78 16.04 -11.72
N ALA A 232 3.34 14.86 -11.92
CA ALA A 232 4.02 14.47 -13.14
C ALA A 232 3.06 14.11 -14.27
N GLN A 233 1.93 13.48 -13.93
CA GLN A 233 0.93 12.98 -14.86
C GLN A 233 -0.44 13.04 -14.20
N ARG A 234 -1.47 13.39 -14.97
CA ARG A 234 -2.87 13.23 -14.56
C ARG A 234 -3.45 12.03 -15.30
N ILE A 235 -4.14 11.17 -14.57
CA ILE A 235 -4.84 10.00 -15.11
C ILE A 235 -6.33 10.07 -14.77
N ALA A 236 -7.13 9.53 -15.69
CA ALA A 236 -8.56 9.40 -15.51
C ALA A 236 -8.87 8.02 -14.94
N LEU A 237 -9.61 7.95 -13.84
CA LEU A 237 -10.08 6.70 -13.24
C LEU A 237 -11.60 6.63 -13.38
N ASP A 238 -12.08 5.58 -14.02
CA ASP A 238 -13.48 5.20 -14.12
C ASP A 238 -13.63 3.75 -13.68
N ASN A 239 -14.18 3.54 -12.49
CA ASN A 239 -14.31 2.23 -11.85
C ASN A 239 -12.99 1.44 -11.80
N ARG A 240 -11.87 2.14 -11.63
CA ARG A 240 -10.52 1.58 -11.57
C ARG A 240 -9.77 2.11 -10.35
N ALA A 241 -8.64 1.49 -10.09
CA ALA A 241 -7.74 1.86 -9.02
C ALA A 241 -6.36 2.19 -9.56
N VAL A 242 -5.58 2.95 -8.78
CA VAL A 242 -4.17 3.20 -9.03
C VAL A 242 -3.37 3.05 -7.75
N ALA A 243 -2.21 2.40 -7.87
CA ALA A 243 -1.22 2.27 -6.82
C ALA A 243 0.16 2.68 -7.35
N THR A 244 1.02 3.15 -6.45
CA THR A 244 2.38 3.56 -6.80
C THR A 244 3.40 3.05 -5.80
N SER A 245 4.34 2.24 -6.28
CA SER A 245 5.49 1.78 -5.51
C SER A 245 6.76 2.52 -5.91
N GLY A 246 7.58 2.90 -4.92
CA GLY A 246 8.86 3.57 -5.17
C GLY A 246 9.80 3.48 -3.98
N GLY A 247 11.10 3.26 -4.24
CA GLY A 247 12.12 3.10 -3.21
C GLY A 247 12.26 4.27 -2.24
N HIS A 248 11.83 5.47 -2.65
CA HIS A 248 11.86 6.67 -1.80
C HIS A 248 10.87 6.63 -0.62
N GLY A 249 9.89 5.72 -0.64
CA GLY A 249 8.89 5.60 0.43
C GLY A 249 9.50 5.27 1.79
N THR A 250 10.49 4.35 1.82
CA THR A 250 11.23 4.02 3.04
C THR A 250 12.68 3.71 2.69
N LEU A 251 13.58 4.54 3.21
CA LEU A 251 15.02 4.35 3.12
C LEU A 251 15.53 3.69 4.39
N LEU A 252 16.39 2.70 4.26
CA LEU A 252 16.94 1.91 5.35
C LEU A 252 18.27 2.46 5.85
N ASP A 253 19.01 3.18 4.98
CA ASP A 253 20.26 3.82 5.33
C ASP A 253 20.21 5.35 5.16
N PRO A 254 21.05 6.11 5.87
CA PRO A 254 21.08 7.57 5.77
C PRO A 254 21.46 8.11 4.38
N ALA A 255 22.24 7.32 3.59
CA ALA A 255 22.67 7.71 2.25
C ALA A 255 21.63 7.38 1.17
N GLY A 256 20.53 6.70 1.52
CA GLY A 256 19.44 6.35 0.61
C GLY A 256 19.82 5.33 -0.45
N ARG A 257 20.79 4.47 -0.18
CA ARG A 257 21.23 3.40 -1.11
C ARG A 257 20.37 2.16 -1.00
N PHE A 258 19.78 1.94 0.15
CA PHE A 258 18.93 0.79 0.46
C PHE A 258 17.50 1.24 0.79
N ASN A 259 16.54 0.54 0.24
CA ASN A 259 15.11 0.83 0.41
C ASN A 259 14.33 -0.43 0.82
N HIS A 260 13.02 -0.31 0.97
CA HIS A 260 12.14 -1.37 1.45
C HIS A 260 11.65 -2.35 0.36
N ILE A 261 12.02 -2.17 -0.91
CA ILE A 261 11.60 -3.05 -2.01
C ILE A 261 12.71 -4.07 -2.25
N PHE A 262 12.56 -5.27 -1.68
CA PHE A 262 13.53 -6.35 -1.74
C PHE A 262 13.28 -7.27 -2.92
N ASP A 263 14.35 -7.62 -3.62
CA ASP A 263 14.34 -8.69 -4.62
C ASP A 263 14.49 -10.06 -3.91
N PRO A 264 13.45 -10.91 -3.93
CA PRO A 264 13.46 -12.20 -3.25
C PRO A 264 14.49 -13.19 -3.84
N ALA A 265 14.98 -12.96 -5.06
CA ALA A 265 15.97 -13.80 -5.69
C ALA A 265 17.40 -13.47 -5.24
N THR A 266 17.67 -12.21 -4.97
CA THR A 266 19.03 -11.73 -4.66
C THR A 266 19.22 -11.27 -3.22
N GLY A 267 18.14 -10.96 -2.53
CA GLY A 267 18.13 -10.37 -1.19
C GLY A 267 18.57 -8.90 -1.16
N GLY A 268 18.83 -8.29 -2.31
CA GLY A 268 19.15 -6.88 -2.45
C GLY A 268 17.90 -6.00 -2.56
N THR A 269 18.11 -4.68 -2.47
CA THR A 269 17.01 -3.70 -2.69
C THR A 269 17.03 -3.19 -4.14
N SER A 270 15.85 -2.85 -4.67
CA SER A 270 15.71 -2.42 -6.07
C SER A 270 15.68 -0.91 -6.21
N TRP A 271 16.50 -0.40 -7.13
CA TRP A 271 16.47 0.95 -7.68
C TRP A 271 16.31 0.92 -9.21
N ARG A 272 15.68 -0.14 -9.74
CA ARG A 272 15.43 -0.29 -11.18
C ARG A 272 14.64 0.89 -11.74
N TYR A 273 13.67 1.35 -10.97
CA TYR A 273 12.83 2.52 -11.28
C TYR A 273 12.77 3.46 -10.08
N ARG A 274 12.55 4.75 -10.31
CA ARG A 274 12.26 5.72 -9.25
C ARG A 274 10.89 5.46 -8.64
N ALA A 275 9.90 5.17 -9.51
CA ALA A 275 8.56 4.77 -9.13
C ALA A 275 7.90 3.97 -10.25
N VAL A 276 6.96 3.11 -9.88
CA VAL A 276 6.08 2.39 -10.80
C VAL A 276 4.65 2.59 -10.35
N SER A 277 3.82 3.17 -11.23
CA SER A 277 2.39 3.32 -10.99
C SER A 277 1.62 2.35 -11.87
N VAL A 278 0.64 1.66 -11.29
CA VAL A 278 -0.21 0.69 -12.01
C VAL A 278 -1.67 1.06 -11.83
N VAL A 279 -2.41 1.11 -12.95
CA VAL A 279 -3.87 1.20 -12.96
C VAL A 279 -4.46 -0.17 -13.25
N ALA A 280 -5.33 -0.62 -12.36
CA ALA A 280 -6.00 -1.92 -12.43
C ALA A 280 -7.49 -1.82 -12.09
N ALA A 281 -8.22 -2.93 -12.20
CA ALA A 281 -9.63 -3.00 -11.82
C ALA A 281 -9.84 -2.85 -10.30
N THR A 282 -8.86 -3.30 -9.48
CA THR A 282 -8.90 -3.24 -8.02
C THR A 282 -7.63 -2.61 -7.47
N ALA A 283 -7.72 -2.00 -6.30
CA ALA A 283 -6.56 -1.41 -5.63
C ALA A 283 -5.58 -2.50 -5.15
N THR A 284 -6.08 -3.65 -4.72
CA THR A 284 -5.27 -4.83 -4.37
C THR A 284 -4.37 -5.26 -5.53
N THR A 285 -4.94 -5.38 -6.74
CA THR A 285 -4.17 -5.76 -7.94
C THR A 285 -3.16 -4.68 -8.32
N ALA A 286 -3.56 -3.41 -8.26
CA ALA A 286 -2.68 -2.29 -8.57
C ALA A 286 -1.48 -2.25 -7.62
N ASP A 287 -1.70 -2.39 -6.31
CA ASP A 287 -0.69 -2.36 -5.24
C ASP A 287 0.32 -3.51 -5.41
N ALA A 288 -0.17 -4.76 -5.47
CA ALA A 288 0.67 -5.93 -5.68
C ALA A 288 1.53 -5.83 -6.95
N LEU A 289 0.95 -5.37 -8.07
CA LEU A 289 1.67 -5.28 -9.35
C LEU A 289 2.60 -4.08 -9.43
N SER A 290 2.30 -2.96 -8.78
CA SER A 290 3.25 -1.83 -8.70
C SER A 290 4.52 -2.25 -7.96
N THR A 291 4.39 -3.04 -6.89
CA THR A 291 5.51 -3.63 -6.15
C THR A 291 6.27 -4.66 -7.00
N ALA A 292 5.57 -5.60 -7.63
CA ALA A 292 6.19 -6.61 -8.49
C ALA A 292 6.95 -5.98 -9.68
N PHE A 293 6.32 -5.03 -10.37
CA PHE A 293 6.91 -4.35 -11.52
C PHE A 293 8.12 -3.47 -11.14
N SER A 294 8.22 -3.04 -9.88
CA SER A 294 9.41 -2.33 -9.39
C SER A 294 10.67 -3.22 -9.37
N LEU A 295 10.50 -4.54 -9.42
CA LEU A 295 11.57 -5.54 -9.48
C LEU A 295 11.80 -6.09 -10.90
N MET A 296 10.79 -6.06 -11.74
CA MET A 296 10.80 -6.69 -13.07
C MET A 296 11.32 -5.75 -14.16
N PRO A 297 12.04 -6.25 -15.17
CA PRO A 297 12.28 -5.49 -16.40
C PRO A 297 10.93 -5.24 -17.14
N ILE A 298 10.84 -4.10 -17.84
CA ILE A 298 9.60 -3.68 -18.53
C ILE A 298 9.12 -4.73 -19.54
N GLU A 299 10.05 -5.41 -20.20
CA GLU A 299 9.74 -6.47 -21.16
C GLU A 299 9.01 -7.65 -20.51
N ALA A 300 9.35 -7.98 -19.26
CA ALA A 300 8.68 -9.03 -18.48
C ALA A 300 7.31 -8.56 -17.92
N ALA A 301 7.15 -7.26 -17.66
CA ALA A 301 5.87 -6.69 -17.23
C ALA A 301 4.85 -6.60 -18.38
N ARG A 302 5.30 -6.39 -19.62
CA ARG A 302 4.46 -6.16 -20.81
C ARG A 302 3.40 -7.23 -21.07
N PRO A 303 3.68 -8.54 -21.00
CA PRO A 303 2.66 -9.57 -21.16
C PRO A 303 1.56 -9.48 -20.10
N LEU A 304 1.94 -9.24 -18.85
CA LEU A 304 1.00 -9.11 -17.73
C LEU A 304 0.10 -7.87 -17.88
N VAL A 305 0.67 -6.76 -18.32
CA VAL A 305 -0.08 -5.52 -18.58
C VAL A 305 -1.17 -5.78 -19.61
N ARG A 306 -0.88 -6.50 -20.71
CA ARG A 306 -1.86 -6.87 -21.73
C ARG A 306 -2.89 -7.86 -21.21
N GLN A 307 -2.45 -8.95 -20.57
CA GLN A 307 -3.31 -10.03 -20.09
C GLN A 307 -4.34 -9.54 -19.08
N LEU A 308 -3.96 -8.60 -18.21
CA LEU A 308 -4.79 -8.09 -17.14
C LEU A 308 -5.44 -6.73 -17.45
N SER A 309 -5.31 -6.24 -18.70
CA SER A 309 -5.85 -4.94 -19.14
C SER A 309 -5.43 -3.79 -18.23
N LEU A 310 -4.14 -3.72 -17.89
CA LEU A 310 -3.56 -2.71 -17.03
C LEU A 310 -3.06 -1.50 -17.81
N GLN A 311 -2.80 -0.41 -17.09
CA GLN A 311 -1.90 0.65 -17.53
C GLN A 311 -0.76 0.77 -16.51
N ALA A 312 0.48 0.94 -16.97
CA ALA A 312 1.63 1.06 -16.09
C ALA A 312 2.57 2.17 -16.55
N TRP A 313 3.01 2.99 -15.60
CA TRP A 313 3.98 4.08 -15.80
C TRP A 313 5.23 3.78 -15.01
N PHE A 314 6.38 3.80 -15.68
CA PHE A 314 7.68 3.56 -15.11
C PHE A 314 8.47 4.87 -15.14
N ALA A 315 8.75 5.46 -13.97
CA ALA A 315 9.65 6.58 -13.84
C ALA A 315 11.10 6.07 -13.79
N MET A 316 11.87 6.33 -14.84
CA MET A 316 13.22 5.81 -14.99
C MET A 316 14.23 6.58 -14.12
N PRO A 317 15.38 5.97 -13.77
CA PRO A 317 16.46 6.64 -13.01
C PRO A 317 17.00 7.91 -13.69
N ASP A 318 17.03 7.95 -15.03
CA ASP A 318 17.46 9.10 -15.82
C ASP A 318 16.44 10.23 -15.93
N GLY A 319 15.24 10.06 -15.32
CA GLY A 319 14.14 11.00 -15.38
C GLY A 319 13.20 10.81 -16.57
N SER A 320 13.49 9.92 -17.51
CA SER A 320 12.56 9.54 -18.56
C SER A 320 11.40 8.71 -18.02
N ARG A 321 10.36 8.54 -18.84
CA ARG A 321 9.18 7.75 -18.49
C ARG A 321 8.86 6.78 -19.60
N GLN A 322 8.48 5.57 -19.21
CA GLN A 322 7.92 4.59 -20.12
C GLN A 322 6.50 4.23 -19.69
N VAL A 323 5.63 4.03 -20.67
CA VAL A 323 4.22 3.72 -20.42
C VAL A 323 3.89 2.42 -21.17
N LEU A 324 3.25 1.52 -20.47
CA LEU A 324 2.60 0.35 -21.07
C LEU A 324 1.08 0.51 -20.93
N ASP A 325 0.37 0.30 -22.02
CA ASP A 325 -1.09 0.28 -22.06
C ASP A 325 -1.57 -1.07 -22.61
N GLY A 326 -2.29 -1.81 -21.78
CA GLY A 326 -2.91 -3.09 -22.11
C GLY A 326 -4.42 -2.99 -22.33
N THR A 327 -4.98 -1.77 -22.34
CA THR A 327 -6.43 -1.55 -22.53
C THR A 327 -6.80 -1.28 -23.97
N ALA A 328 -5.81 -1.22 -24.90
CA ALA A 328 -5.98 -0.98 -26.33
C ALA A 328 -6.19 -2.29 -27.10
#